data_ab8eb52e2e0af0fbc508edccd8180185
#
_entry.id   ab8eb52e2e0af0fbc508edccd8180185
#
_cell.length_a   1.000
_cell.length_b   1.000
_cell.length_c   1.000
_cell.angle_alpha   90.00
_cell.angle_beta   90.00
_cell.angle_gamma   90.00
#
_symmetry.space_group_name_H-M   'P 1'
#
loop_
_entity.id
_entity.type
_entity.pdbx_description
1 polymer ?
#
loop_
_entity_poly.entity_id
_entity_poly.type
_entity_poly.pdbx_seq_one_letter_code
_entity_poly.pdbx_strand_id
1 'polypeptide(L)'
;STPPKTLFPYTTLFRSKKNVQNPQTTAAGSENTAETTAVLKQQIKVAALKGPTAIGMVQLMENAKEQTAKNDYEFQIAATADEFSADLIKGNVALAALPCNAAATLYNKSNGKIRILGINTLGVLSILDTGDSVQTVADLKGKTIYTTGKGTTPEYTLRYLLSSAGLNPDSDVTIEFKSEAAEVAAVMANAGTEEVIAMLPQPYAATVLMQQPDTRIALDVTEEWEKLNGSDSTVVTGVLVVNTEFYKNNRQAVDDFLKEYKSSVQYVNSNVDGAAQLVEDFDIFKAAVAKKAIPKCNITLITGQEMQDKVEKYLKVLCDANPNAVGGQMPDDGFYVK
;
A
#
# COMPACT_ATOMS: atom_id res chain seq x y z
N SER A 1 -48.44 -30.41 1.48
CA SER A 1 -49.22 -29.17 1.60
C SER A 1 -48.30 -27.98 1.29
N THR A 2 -48.61 -27.36 0.18
CA THR A 2 -47.92 -26.22 -0.44
C THR A 2 -48.44 -24.90 0.10
N PRO A 3 -47.64 -23.87 0.25
CA PRO A 3 -48.14 -22.53 0.61
C PRO A 3 -48.54 -21.73 -0.63
N PRO A 4 -49.43 -20.75 -0.51
CA PRO A 4 -49.90 -19.97 -1.64
C PRO A 4 -49.07 -18.73 -1.90
N LYS A 5 -48.99 -18.41 -3.19
CA LYS A 5 -48.48 -17.17 -3.80
C LYS A 5 -49.44 -16.02 -3.48
N THR A 6 -48.88 -14.82 -3.26
CA THR A 6 -49.68 -13.59 -3.39
C THR A 6 -48.98 -12.58 -4.27
N LEU A 7 -49.74 -12.11 -5.24
CA LEU A 7 -49.41 -11.23 -6.34
C LEU A 7 -49.33 -9.74 -5.94
N PHE A 8 -48.61 -8.98 -6.77
CA PHE A 8 -48.65 -7.51 -6.85
C PHE A 8 -50.00 -6.95 -7.25
N PRO A 9 -50.30 -5.66 -7.02
CA PRO A 9 -50.88 -4.88 -8.09
C PRO A 9 -50.22 -3.48 -8.30
N TYR A 10 -49.86 -3.23 -9.53
CA TYR A 10 -50.38 -2.26 -10.52
C TYR A 10 -50.33 -0.76 -10.21
N THR A 11 -49.59 -0.14 -11.07
CA THR A 11 -49.62 1.19 -11.68
C THR A 11 -51.00 1.87 -11.71
N THR A 12 -51.05 3.17 -11.41
CA THR A 12 -52.10 4.03 -11.96
C THR A 12 -51.50 5.38 -12.43
N LEU A 13 -51.56 5.57 -13.74
CA LEU A 13 -51.38 6.83 -14.45
C LEU A 13 -52.64 7.70 -14.27
N PHE A 14 -52.44 8.98 -13.93
CA PHE A 14 -53.48 10.00 -14.20
C PHE A 14 -52.92 11.12 -15.07
N ARG A 15 -53.52 11.17 -16.28
CA ARG A 15 -53.37 12.24 -17.27
C ARG A 15 -54.63 13.08 -17.15
N SER A 16 -54.52 14.41 -16.94
CA SER A 16 -55.62 15.30 -17.17
C SER A 16 -55.15 16.59 -17.86
N LYS A 17 -55.97 16.99 -18.85
CA LYS A 17 -55.69 18.03 -19.87
C LYS A 17 -56.10 19.42 -19.39
N LYS A 18 -55.36 20.41 -19.88
CA LYS A 18 -55.64 21.76 -20.32
C LYS A 18 -56.84 22.55 -19.71
N ASN A 19 -56.51 23.77 -19.25
CA ASN A 19 -57.17 24.93 -19.86
C ASN A 19 -56.30 26.21 -19.77
N VAL A 20 -56.34 26.98 -20.83
CA VAL A 20 -55.64 28.23 -21.14
C VAL A 20 -56.43 29.41 -20.60
N GLN A 21 -55.72 30.38 -19.96
CA GLN A 21 -55.99 31.80 -20.09
C GLN A 21 -54.91 32.64 -19.41
N ASN A 22 -54.29 33.51 -20.15
CA ASN A 22 -53.45 34.66 -19.79
C ASN A 22 -54.36 35.92 -19.94
N PRO A 23 -54.05 37.14 -19.44
CA PRO A 23 -52.79 37.71 -19.01
C PRO A 23 -52.87 38.63 -17.72
N GLN A 24 -51.79 38.98 -17.10
CA GLN A 24 -51.27 40.36 -16.95
C GLN A 24 -50.22 40.48 -15.80
N THR A 25 -49.07 40.98 -16.24
CA THR A 25 -48.00 41.72 -15.58
C THR A 25 -48.17 42.19 -14.14
N THR A 26 -47.19 41.87 -13.28
CA THR A 26 -46.45 42.83 -12.47
C THR A 26 -45.07 42.23 -12.03
N ALA A 27 -44.07 43.07 -12.06
CA ALA A 27 -42.66 42.81 -11.77
C ALA A 27 -42.38 42.60 -10.29
N ALA A 28 -41.34 41.84 -10.04
CA ALA A 28 -40.28 41.93 -9.02
C ALA A 28 -40.07 40.64 -8.26
N GLY A 29 -38.83 40.18 -8.20
CA GLY A 29 -38.36 39.09 -7.35
C GLY A 29 -37.57 38.06 -8.11
N SER A 30 -36.37 38.43 -8.56
CA SER A 30 -35.37 37.45 -9.03
C SER A 30 -34.83 36.71 -7.80
N GLU A 31 -35.50 35.64 -7.41
CA GLU A 31 -34.86 34.62 -6.56
C GLU A 31 -33.97 33.78 -7.45
N ASN A 32 -32.69 34.10 -7.35
CA ASN A 32 -31.59 33.33 -7.92
C ASN A 32 -31.46 32.04 -7.12
N THR A 33 -32.28 31.04 -7.42
CA THR A 33 -32.07 29.66 -6.98
C THR A 33 -30.83 29.18 -7.70
N ALA A 34 -29.66 29.37 -7.06
CA ALA A 34 -28.46 28.64 -7.41
C ALA A 34 -28.76 27.14 -7.23
N GLU A 35 -29.16 26.48 -8.30
CA GLU A 35 -29.09 25.03 -8.36
C GLU A 35 -27.64 24.65 -8.11
N THR A 36 -27.34 24.25 -6.88
CA THR A 36 -26.07 23.57 -6.55
C THR A 36 -26.13 22.23 -7.28
N THR A 37 -25.62 22.21 -8.49
CA THR A 37 -25.33 20.96 -9.20
C THR A 37 -24.41 20.17 -8.28
N ALA A 38 -24.95 19.18 -7.61
CA ALA A 38 -24.17 18.23 -6.84
C ALA A 38 -23.15 17.61 -7.81
N VAL A 39 -21.90 17.97 -7.66
CA VAL A 39 -20.81 17.37 -8.44
C VAL A 39 -20.81 15.88 -8.06
N LEU A 40 -21.17 15.04 -9.02
CA LEU A 40 -21.17 13.59 -8.83
C LEU A 40 -19.74 13.17 -8.51
N LYS A 41 -19.52 12.63 -7.30
CA LYS A 41 -18.22 12.11 -6.88
C LYS A 41 -17.84 10.93 -7.76
N GLN A 42 -16.57 10.86 -8.18
CA GLN A 42 -16.05 9.72 -8.91
C GLN A 42 -15.93 8.52 -7.95
N GLN A 43 -16.50 7.39 -8.35
CA GLN A 43 -16.30 6.15 -7.61
C GLN A 43 -14.91 5.59 -7.89
N ILE A 44 -14.15 5.30 -6.83
CA ILE A 44 -12.76 4.83 -6.90
C ILE A 44 -12.56 3.68 -5.92
N LYS A 45 -12.27 2.50 -6.47
CA LYS A 45 -11.83 1.37 -5.65
C LYS A 45 -10.31 1.42 -5.49
N VAL A 46 -9.86 1.41 -4.23
CA VAL A 46 -8.46 1.50 -3.81
C VAL A 46 -8.08 0.23 -3.05
N ALA A 47 -7.02 -0.45 -3.48
CA ALA A 47 -6.49 -1.60 -2.76
C ALA A 47 -5.16 -1.27 -2.07
N ALA A 48 -4.90 -1.88 -0.91
CA ALA A 48 -3.63 -1.76 -0.22
C ALA A 48 -3.29 -3.04 0.54
N LEU A 49 -2.01 -3.27 0.77
CA LEU A 49 -1.57 -4.36 1.64
C LEU A 49 -1.71 -3.97 3.11
N LYS A 50 -2.07 -4.96 3.94
CA LYS A 50 -2.12 -4.82 5.39
C LYS A 50 -0.72 -4.50 5.93
N GLY A 51 -0.51 -3.29 6.36
CA GLY A 51 0.79 -2.77 6.80
C GLY A 51 0.98 -1.28 6.50
N PRO A 52 2.22 -0.80 6.33
CA PRO A 52 2.51 0.62 6.15
C PRO A 52 1.75 1.25 4.98
N THR A 53 1.56 0.51 3.89
CA THR A 53 0.82 0.99 2.70
C THR A 53 -0.63 1.34 3.00
N ALA A 54 -1.30 0.55 3.87
CA ALA A 54 -2.66 0.83 4.33
C ALA A 54 -2.69 1.90 5.43
N ILE A 55 -1.71 1.87 6.35
CA ILE A 55 -1.62 2.85 7.46
C ILE A 55 -1.57 4.28 6.93
N GLY A 56 -0.86 4.54 5.83
CA GLY A 56 -0.81 5.86 5.20
C GLY A 56 -2.16 6.39 4.71
N MET A 57 -3.17 5.53 4.56
CA MET A 57 -4.51 5.86 4.03
C MET A 57 -5.57 6.07 5.12
N VAL A 58 -5.29 5.79 6.40
CA VAL A 58 -6.36 5.67 7.41
C VAL A 58 -7.17 6.96 7.61
N GLN A 59 -6.56 8.15 7.51
CA GLN A 59 -7.32 9.39 7.59
C GLN A 59 -8.19 9.60 6.34
N LEU A 60 -7.71 9.21 5.16
CA LEU A 60 -8.53 9.24 3.94
C LEU A 60 -9.69 8.22 4.02
N MET A 61 -9.44 7.05 4.61
CA MET A 61 -10.48 6.04 4.86
C MET A 61 -11.57 6.59 5.79
N GLU A 62 -11.18 7.30 6.86
CA GLU A 62 -12.15 7.93 7.77
C GLU A 62 -12.93 9.06 7.07
N ASN A 63 -12.25 9.92 6.30
CA ASN A 63 -12.92 10.95 5.50
C ASN A 63 -13.91 10.35 4.50
N ALA A 64 -13.59 9.21 3.90
CA ALA A 64 -14.50 8.51 2.99
C ALA A 64 -15.73 7.97 3.72
N LYS A 65 -15.54 7.34 4.88
CA LYS A 65 -16.61 6.84 5.75
C LYS A 65 -17.54 7.97 6.23
N GLU A 66 -16.97 9.14 6.56
CA GLU A 66 -17.70 10.35 6.94
C GLU A 66 -18.29 11.12 5.74
N GLN A 67 -18.08 10.65 4.51
CA GLN A 67 -18.52 11.28 3.26
C GLN A 67 -17.94 12.70 3.01
N THR A 68 -16.84 13.04 3.70
CA THR A 68 -16.15 14.31 3.56
C THR A 68 -15.08 14.31 2.46
N ALA A 69 -14.70 13.13 1.96
CA ALA A 69 -13.75 12.97 0.86
C ALA A 69 -14.31 13.53 -0.47
N LYS A 70 -13.42 13.94 -1.37
CA LYS A 70 -13.79 14.51 -2.67
C LYS A 70 -14.36 13.50 -3.64
N ASN A 71 -13.81 12.28 -3.62
CA ASN A 71 -14.31 11.16 -4.38
C ASN A 71 -15.10 10.19 -3.48
N ASP A 72 -15.79 9.24 -4.10
CA ASP A 72 -16.48 8.15 -3.42
C ASP A 72 -15.54 6.94 -3.42
N TYR A 73 -14.86 6.70 -2.31
CA TYR A 73 -13.84 5.66 -2.20
C TYR A 73 -14.39 4.37 -1.59
N GLU A 74 -14.02 3.25 -2.19
CA GLU A 74 -14.12 1.91 -1.62
C GLU A 74 -12.71 1.36 -1.38
N PHE A 75 -12.39 1.02 -0.12
CA PHE A 75 -11.06 0.49 0.24
C PHE A 75 -11.09 -1.02 0.44
N GLN A 76 -10.08 -1.69 -0.14
CA GLN A 76 -9.81 -3.12 0.05
C GLN A 76 -8.43 -3.27 0.68
N ILE A 77 -8.38 -3.80 1.90
CA ILE A 77 -7.12 -4.14 2.58
C ILE A 77 -6.90 -5.65 2.44
N ALA A 78 -5.80 -6.03 1.82
CA ALA A 78 -5.45 -7.39 1.47
C ALA A 78 -4.18 -7.87 2.20
N ALA A 79 -4.03 -9.18 2.37
CA ALA A 79 -2.82 -9.78 2.92
C ALA A 79 -1.71 -9.86 1.86
N THR A 80 -2.07 -10.10 0.59
CA THR A 80 -1.15 -10.23 -0.54
C THR A 80 -1.60 -9.41 -1.75
N ALA A 81 -0.65 -9.02 -2.61
CA ALA A 81 -0.95 -8.28 -3.83
C ALA A 81 -1.73 -9.13 -4.87
N ASP A 82 -1.63 -10.44 -4.82
CA ASP A 82 -2.31 -11.35 -5.75
C ASP A 82 -3.84 -11.26 -5.63
N GLU A 83 -4.36 -10.89 -4.45
CA GLU A 83 -5.79 -10.75 -4.20
C GLU A 83 -6.47 -9.66 -5.04
N PHE A 84 -5.72 -8.66 -5.53
CA PHE A 84 -6.27 -7.55 -6.31
C PHE A 84 -5.54 -7.24 -7.62
N SER A 85 -4.38 -7.88 -7.89
CA SER A 85 -3.56 -7.57 -9.08
C SER A 85 -4.31 -7.77 -10.39
N ALA A 86 -5.11 -8.83 -10.51
CA ALA A 86 -5.91 -9.08 -11.71
C ALA A 86 -7.00 -8.01 -11.91
N ASP A 87 -7.63 -7.57 -10.84
CA ASP A 87 -8.67 -6.52 -10.88
C ASP A 87 -8.06 -5.14 -11.15
N LEU A 88 -6.86 -4.88 -10.65
CA LEU A 88 -6.10 -3.67 -10.97
C LEU A 88 -5.77 -3.60 -12.47
N ILE A 89 -5.30 -4.69 -13.08
CA ILE A 89 -5.01 -4.76 -14.51
C ILE A 89 -6.27 -4.58 -15.35
N LYS A 90 -7.41 -5.14 -14.92
CA LYS A 90 -8.70 -5.03 -15.61
C LYS A 90 -9.37 -3.67 -15.42
N GLY A 91 -8.95 -2.87 -14.42
CA GLY A 91 -9.56 -1.59 -14.07
C GLY A 91 -10.75 -1.69 -13.10
N ASN A 92 -11.05 -2.88 -12.54
CA ASN A 92 -12.04 -3.05 -11.47
C ASN A 92 -11.55 -2.43 -10.14
N VAL A 93 -10.24 -2.42 -9.92
CA VAL A 93 -9.54 -1.62 -8.92
C VAL A 93 -8.82 -0.51 -9.67
N ALA A 94 -9.08 0.74 -9.31
CA ALA A 94 -8.53 1.90 -10.00
C ALA A 94 -7.13 2.27 -9.52
N LEU A 95 -6.91 2.18 -8.21
CA LEU A 95 -5.69 2.57 -7.51
C LEU A 95 -5.25 1.43 -6.59
N ALA A 96 -3.95 1.25 -6.44
CA ALA A 96 -3.45 0.31 -5.45
C ALA A 96 -2.12 0.75 -4.85
N ALA A 97 -1.84 0.26 -3.63
CA ALA A 97 -0.52 0.34 -3.01
C ALA A 97 0.06 -1.07 -2.88
N LEU A 98 1.23 -1.30 -3.49
CA LEU A 98 1.88 -2.61 -3.57
C LEU A 98 3.41 -2.49 -3.57
N PRO A 99 4.16 -3.60 -3.41
CA PRO A 99 5.62 -3.57 -3.43
C PRO A 99 6.16 -3.01 -4.75
N CYS A 100 7.21 -2.22 -4.66
CA CYS A 100 7.79 -1.50 -5.80
C CYS A 100 8.18 -2.43 -6.96
N ASN A 101 8.87 -3.53 -6.66
CA ASN A 101 9.26 -4.50 -7.68
C ASN A 101 8.07 -5.27 -8.26
N ALA A 102 7.04 -5.53 -7.47
CA ALA A 102 5.81 -6.15 -7.96
C ALA A 102 5.08 -5.22 -8.93
N ALA A 103 5.09 -3.89 -8.68
CA ALA A 103 4.56 -2.92 -9.63
C ALA A 103 5.31 -2.95 -10.96
N ALA A 104 6.65 -3.00 -10.95
CA ALA A 104 7.46 -3.15 -12.15
C ALA A 104 7.14 -4.43 -12.91
N THR A 105 7.03 -5.55 -12.19
CA THR A 105 6.66 -6.85 -12.77
C THR A 105 5.27 -6.83 -13.41
N LEU A 106 4.28 -6.24 -12.73
CA LEU A 106 2.92 -6.11 -13.26
C LEU A 106 2.89 -5.19 -14.48
N TYR A 107 3.62 -4.08 -14.47
CA TYR A 107 3.75 -3.18 -15.61
C TYR A 107 4.27 -3.93 -16.84
N ASN A 108 5.41 -4.61 -16.70
CA ASN A 108 6.04 -5.35 -17.79
C ASN A 108 5.14 -6.47 -18.31
N LYS A 109 4.57 -7.29 -17.44
CA LYS A 109 3.72 -8.43 -17.82
C LYS A 109 2.36 -8.02 -18.38
N SER A 110 1.86 -6.84 -18.03
CA SER A 110 0.56 -6.34 -18.51
C SER A 110 0.67 -5.40 -19.71
N ASN A 111 1.88 -5.16 -20.24
CA ASN A 111 2.13 -4.19 -21.30
C ASN A 111 1.63 -2.77 -20.96
N GLY A 112 2.01 -2.28 -19.78
CA GLY A 112 1.72 -0.90 -19.37
C GLY A 112 0.30 -0.63 -18.89
N LYS A 113 -0.42 -1.65 -18.40
CA LYS A 113 -1.78 -1.48 -17.87
C LYS A 113 -1.86 -0.73 -16.55
N ILE A 114 -0.75 -0.56 -15.87
CA ILE A 114 -0.64 0.23 -14.64
C ILE A 114 0.50 1.23 -14.76
N ARG A 115 0.48 2.29 -13.93
CA ARG A 115 1.54 3.30 -13.83
C ARG A 115 1.77 3.69 -12.39
N ILE A 116 3.01 4.05 -12.01
CA ILE A 116 3.32 4.58 -10.68
C ILE A 116 2.88 6.04 -10.57
N LEU A 117 2.18 6.36 -9.48
CA LEU A 117 1.80 7.72 -9.06
C LEU A 117 2.78 8.30 -8.04
N GLY A 118 3.32 7.48 -7.17
CA GLY A 118 4.19 7.93 -6.09
C GLY A 118 4.76 6.81 -5.26
N ILE A 119 5.83 7.10 -4.53
CA ILE A 119 6.32 6.25 -3.43
C ILE A 119 5.47 6.54 -2.21
N ASN A 120 4.92 5.51 -1.58
CA ASN A 120 4.12 5.65 -0.37
C ASN A 120 4.80 5.09 0.88
N THR A 121 5.83 4.27 0.72
CA THR A 121 6.55 3.63 1.83
C THR A 121 8.01 3.41 1.42
N LEU A 122 8.92 3.97 2.20
CA LEU A 122 10.35 3.70 2.07
C LEU A 122 10.73 2.42 2.83
N GLY A 123 11.98 2.26 3.26
CA GLY A 123 12.44 1.06 3.94
C GLY A 123 11.73 0.85 5.30
N VAL A 124 11.28 -0.37 5.54
CA VAL A 124 10.53 -0.77 6.76
C VAL A 124 10.97 -2.13 7.30
N LEU A 125 11.98 -2.73 6.68
CA LEU A 125 12.44 -4.07 7.00
C LEU A 125 13.54 -4.00 8.06
N SER A 126 13.44 -4.89 9.05
CA SER A 126 14.49 -5.10 10.05
C SER A 126 14.79 -6.59 10.16
N ILE A 127 16.05 -6.93 10.37
CA ILE A 127 16.45 -8.27 10.80
C ILE A 127 16.45 -8.28 12.32
N LEU A 128 15.58 -9.11 12.87
CA LEU A 128 15.44 -9.34 14.31
C LEU A 128 16.18 -10.59 14.70
N ASP A 129 16.74 -10.59 15.92
CA ASP A 129 17.46 -11.70 16.50
C ASP A 129 17.01 -11.86 17.97
N THR A 130 16.59 -13.07 18.36
CA THR A 130 16.26 -13.39 19.76
C THR A 130 17.50 -13.66 20.61
N GLY A 131 18.67 -13.75 19.97
CA GLY A 131 19.97 -13.87 20.58
C GLY A 131 20.85 -12.64 20.35
N ASP A 132 22.16 -12.87 20.26
CA ASP A 132 23.16 -11.82 20.04
C ASP A 132 24.19 -12.16 18.95
N SER A 133 23.96 -13.22 18.18
CA SER A 133 24.95 -13.76 17.25
C SER A 133 25.08 -12.94 15.94
N VAL A 134 24.12 -12.07 15.62
CA VAL A 134 24.11 -11.27 14.38
C VAL A 134 24.48 -9.82 14.69
N GLN A 135 25.63 -9.37 14.25
CA GLN A 135 26.11 -7.98 14.34
C GLN A 135 26.30 -7.34 12.94
N THR A 136 26.52 -8.18 11.94
CA THR A 136 26.72 -7.80 10.53
C THR A 136 25.96 -8.75 9.60
N VAL A 137 25.79 -8.37 8.35
CA VAL A 137 25.18 -9.27 7.35
C VAL A 137 25.98 -10.57 7.18
N ALA A 138 27.31 -10.52 7.34
CA ALA A 138 28.17 -11.69 7.21
C ALA A 138 27.92 -12.75 8.31
N ASP A 139 27.45 -12.34 9.50
CA ASP A 139 27.16 -13.25 10.61
C ASP A 139 25.92 -14.12 10.35
N LEU A 140 25.16 -13.83 9.29
CA LEU A 140 24.04 -14.65 8.84
C LEU A 140 24.49 -15.98 8.22
N LYS A 141 25.79 -16.18 7.97
CA LYS A 141 26.30 -17.44 7.42
C LYS A 141 25.94 -18.63 8.29
N GLY A 142 25.38 -19.67 7.66
CA GLY A 142 24.92 -20.90 8.32
C GLY A 142 23.61 -20.75 9.11
N LYS A 143 22.99 -19.57 9.09
CA LYS A 143 21.76 -19.31 9.85
C LYS A 143 20.51 -19.57 8.99
N THR A 144 19.40 -19.83 9.70
CA THR A 144 18.06 -19.81 9.10
C THR A 144 17.43 -18.45 9.34
N ILE A 145 16.96 -17.81 8.26
CA ILE A 145 16.31 -16.51 8.30
C ILE A 145 14.85 -16.70 7.90
N TYR A 146 13.94 -16.49 8.84
CA TYR A 146 12.50 -16.53 8.58
C TYR A 146 12.05 -15.19 8.00
N THR A 147 11.28 -15.22 6.91
CA THR A 147 10.76 -14.00 6.27
C THR A 147 9.46 -14.27 5.51
N THR A 148 8.94 -13.27 4.86
CA THR A 148 7.78 -13.31 3.97
C THR A 148 8.08 -12.60 2.65
N GLY A 149 7.13 -12.55 1.73
CA GLY A 149 7.25 -11.77 0.51
C GLY A 149 8.14 -12.42 -0.54
N LYS A 150 8.07 -13.77 -0.69
CA LYS A 150 8.76 -14.48 -1.77
C LYS A 150 8.37 -13.88 -3.14
N GLY A 151 9.37 -13.60 -3.96
CA GLY A 151 9.19 -12.94 -5.26
C GLY A 151 8.92 -11.43 -5.18
N THR A 152 9.04 -10.82 -4.00
CA THR A 152 8.80 -9.38 -3.81
C THR A 152 9.99 -8.69 -3.13
N THR A 153 9.85 -7.39 -2.87
CA THR A 153 10.89 -6.53 -2.27
C THR A 153 11.66 -7.19 -1.12
N PRO A 154 11.03 -7.83 -0.10
CA PRO A 154 11.77 -8.44 0.99
C PRO A 154 12.80 -9.48 0.54
N GLU A 155 12.38 -10.44 -0.31
CA GLU A 155 13.29 -11.47 -0.78
C GLU A 155 14.49 -10.89 -1.54
N TYR A 156 14.20 -10.06 -2.54
CA TYR A 156 15.28 -9.57 -3.42
C TYR A 156 16.23 -8.65 -2.68
N THR A 157 15.74 -7.82 -1.76
CA THR A 157 16.59 -6.98 -0.93
C THR A 157 17.48 -7.82 0.00
N LEU A 158 16.93 -8.84 0.67
CA LEU A 158 17.73 -9.75 1.51
C LEU A 158 18.80 -10.46 0.70
N ARG A 159 18.46 -11.04 -0.45
CA ARG A 159 19.41 -11.73 -1.33
C ARG A 159 20.52 -10.81 -1.80
N TYR A 160 20.19 -9.56 -2.14
CA TYR A 160 21.18 -8.56 -2.52
C TYR A 160 22.17 -8.26 -1.40
N LEU A 161 21.68 -8.03 -0.16
CA LEU A 161 22.53 -7.79 1.00
C LEU A 161 23.44 -8.98 1.30
N LEU A 162 22.90 -10.21 1.27
CA LEU A 162 23.69 -11.43 1.49
C LEU A 162 24.80 -11.56 0.44
N SER A 163 24.46 -11.41 -0.84
CA SER A 163 25.45 -11.51 -1.93
C SER A 163 26.53 -10.42 -1.84
N SER A 164 26.15 -9.21 -1.45
CA SER A 164 27.08 -8.10 -1.24
C SER A 164 28.03 -8.31 -0.07
N ALA A 165 27.61 -9.10 0.93
CA ALA A 165 28.44 -9.53 2.05
C ALA A 165 29.32 -10.78 1.72
N GLY A 166 29.30 -11.25 0.46
CA GLY A 166 30.06 -12.42 0.01
C GLY A 166 29.40 -13.77 0.36
N LEU A 167 28.12 -13.76 0.74
CA LEU A 167 27.36 -14.98 1.01
C LEU A 167 26.55 -15.40 -0.21
N ASN A 168 26.51 -16.69 -0.50
CA ASN A 168 25.57 -17.24 -1.47
C ASN A 168 24.20 -17.46 -0.81
N PRO A 169 23.14 -16.74 -1.24
CA PRO A 169 21.81 -16.85 -0.63
C PRO A 169 21.16 -18.23 -0.73
N ASP A 170 21.67 -19.10 -1.63
CA ASP A 170 21.10 -20.43 -1.89
C ASP A 170 21.85 -21.55 -1.17
N SER A 171 23.04 -21.28 -0.62
CA SER A 171 23.88 -22.31 -0.01
C SER A 171 24.50 -21.91 1.34
N ASP A 172 24.76 -20.64 1.58
CA ASP A 172 25.40 -20.17 2.82
C ASP A 172 24.40 -19.81 3.93
N VAL A 173 23.11 -19.68 3.58
CA VAL A 173 22.02 -19.43 4.52
C VAL A 173 20.81 -20.28 4.14
N THR A 174 19.87 -20.45 5.08
CA THR A 174 18.53 -20.99 4.77
C THR A 174 17.52 -19.85 4.87
N ILE A 175 16.84 -19.52 3.76
CA ILE A 175 15.76 -18.53 3.79
C ILE A 175 14.43 -19.27 3.82
N GLU A 176 13.74 -19.19 4.95
CA GLU A 176 12.43 -19.79 5.15
C GLU A 176 11.30 -18.76 4.96
N PHE A 177 10.50 -18.97 3.91
CA PHE A 177 9.35 -18.11 3.61
C PHE A 177 8.07 -18.61 4.27
N LYS A 178 7.39 -17.72 4.98
CA LYS A 178 6.02 -17.92 5.44
C LYS A 178 5.07 -17.17 4.50
N SER A 179 3.80 -17.56 4.51
CA SER A 179 2.79 -16.94 3.65
C SER A 179 2.54 -15.48 4.02
N GLU A 180 2.55 -15.18 5.34
CA GLU A 180 2.28 -13.86 5.89
C GLU A 180 3.29 -13.47 6.98
N ALA A 181 3.48 -12.16 7.15
CA ALA A 181 4.38 -11.63 8.18
C ALA A 181 3.92 -11.95 9.62
N ALA A 182 2.61 -12.16 9.83
CA ALA A 182 2.07 -12.61 11.11
C ALA A 182 2.59 -14.00 11.50
N GLU A 183 2.76 -14.91 10.52
CA GLU A 183 3.32 -16.24 10.77
C GLU A 183 4.80 -16.17 11.15
N VAL A 184 5.57 -15.28 10.51
CA VAL A 184 6.98 -15.04 10.89
C VAL A 184 7.07 -14.49 12.32
N ALA A 185 6.21 -13.53 12.67
CA ALA A 185 6.14 -13.00 14.03
C ALA A 185 5.78 -14.08 15.05
N ALA A 186 4.89 -15.02 14.69
CA ALA A 186 4.53 -16.16 15.54
C ALA A 186 5.70 -17.15 15.72
N VAL A 187 6.52 -17.37 14.69
CA VAL A 187 7.75 -18.19 14.81
C VAL A 187 8.67 -17.58 15.87
N MET A 188 8.91 -16.27 15.82
CA MET A 188 9.72 -15.58 16.82
C MET A 188 9.10 -15.64 18.22
N ALA A 189 7.79 -15.41 18.33
CA ALA A 189 7.08 -15.46 19.61
C ALA A 189 7.15 -16.83 20.28
N ASN A 190 7.36 -17.90 19.54
CA ASN A 190 7.46 -19.27 20.01
C ASN A 190 8.91 -19.80 20.04
N ALA A 191 9.92 -18.96 19.92
CA ALA A 191 11.33 -19.34 19.88
C ALA A 191 11.80 -20.09 21.16
N GLY A 192 11.16 -19.83 22.31
CA GLY A 192 11.57 -20.40 23.59
C GLY A 192 12.99 -19.94 23.95
N THR A 193 13.92 -20.91 24.09
CA THR A 193 15.33 -20.65 24.35
C THR A 193 16.22 -20.77 23.11
N GLU A 194 15.64 -21.07 21.97
CA GLU A 194 16.39 -21.17 20.70
C GLU A 194 16.59 -19.78 20.10
N GLU A 195 17.75 -19.57 19.49
CA GLU A 195 18.00 -18.36 18.72
C GLU A 195 17.24 -18.42 17.40
N VAL A 196 16.40 -17.43 17.19
CA VAL A 196 15.61 -17.28 15.96
C VAL A 196 15.93 -15.94 15.31
N ILE A 197 16.22 -15.98 14.02
CA ILE A 197 16.51 -14.80 13.20
C ILE A 197 15.38 -14.64 12.20
N ALA A 198 14.81 -13.46 12.11
CA ALA A 198 13.74 -13.16 11.16
C ALA A 198 13.91 -11.78 10.54
N MET A 199 13.59 -11.66 9.26
CA MET A 199 13.41 -10.36 8.62
C MET A 199 11.93 -10.03 8.53
N LEU A 200 11.53 -8.96 9.20
CA LEU A 200 10.14 -8.53 9.33
C LEU A 200 9.95 -7.05 8.95
N PRO A 201 8.83 -6.72 8.28
CA PRO A 201 8.42 -5.33 8.10
C PRO A 201 7.78 -4.77 9.38
N GLN A 202 7.76 -3.45 9.53
CA GLN A 202 6.82 -2.80 10.43
C GLN A 202 5.37 -3.02 9.91
N PRO A 203 4.37 -3.12 10.81
CA PRO A 203 4.39 -3.12 12.28
C PRO A 203 4.71 -4.46 12.95
N TYR A 204 4.97 -5.52 12.18
CA TYR A 204 5.21 -6.86 12.74
C TYR A 204 6.49 -6.92 13.58
N ALA A 205 7.54 -6.20 13.17
CA ALA A 205 8.74 -6.05 13.98
C ALA A 205 8.42 -5.41 15.34
N ALA A 206 7.60 -4.35 15.38
CA ALA A 206 7.15 -3.74 16.62
C ALA A 206 6.32 -4.71 17.48
N THR A 207 5.48 -5.55 16.86
CA THR A 207 4.70 -6.57 17.58
C THR A 207 5.62 -7.55 18.31
N VAL A 208 6.64 -8.08 17.63
CA VAL A 208 7.60 -9.02 18.22
C VAL A 208 8.36 -8.36 19.37
N LEU A 209 8.91 -7.16 19.16
CA LEU A 209 9.66 -6.42 20.19
C LEU A 209 8.81 -6.07 21.43
N MET A 210 7.49 -5.93 21.27
CA MET A 210 6.59 -5.71 22.40
C MET A 210 6.27 -7.00 23.17
N GLN A 211 6.20 -8.14 22.47
CA GLN A 211 5.88 -9.45 23.05
C GLN A 211 7.11 -10.14 23.65
N GLN A 212 8.28 -9.88 23.08
CA GLN A 212 9.55 -10.47 23.49
C GLN A 212 10.62 -9.38 23.71
N PRO A 213 10.70 -8.82 24.92
CA PRO A 213 11.61 -7.70 25.23
C PRO A 213 13.11 -8.02 25.03
N ASP A 214 13.49 -9.29 25.06
CA ASP A 214 14.88 -9.73 24.86
C ASP A 214 15.26 -9.80 23.37
N THR A 215 14.28 -9.73 22.46
CA THR A 215 14.52 -9.64 21.02
C THR A 215 15.07 -8.26 20.67
N ARG A 216 16.07 -8.22 19.82
CA ARG A 216 16.66 -6.98 19.33
C ARG A 216 16.52 -6.82 17.82
N ILE A 217 16.59 -5.59 17.35
CA ILE A 217 16.86 -5.29 15.95
C ILE A 217 18.38 -5.49 15.75
N ALA A 218 18.73 -6.56 15.06
CA ALA A 218 20.14 -6.86 14.75
C ALA A 218 20.65 -5.95 13.63
N LEU A 219 19.86 -5.81 12.55
CA LEU A 219 20.21 -4.99 11.40
C LEU A 219 18.98 -4.21 10.90
N ASP A 220 19.16 -2.93 10.59
CA ASP A 220 18.23 -2.16 9.78
C ASP A 220 18.56 -2.37 8.30
N VAL A 221 17.63 -2.92 7.56
CA VAL A 221 17.85 -3.28 6.14
C VAL A 221 18.10 -2.05 5.28
N THR A 222 17.51 -0.90 5.61
CA THR A 222 17.73 0.35 4.88
C THR A 222 19.13 0.88 5.13
N GLU A 223 19.59 0.88 6.38
CA GLU A 223 20.97 1.28 6.71
C GLU A 223 22.00 0.38 6.02
N GLU A 224 21.79 -0.93 6.02
CA GLU A 224 22.70 -1.86 5.31
C GLU A 224 22.69 -1.62 3.79
N TRP A 225 21.52 -1.32 3.21
CA TRP A 225 21.40 -0.95 1.80
C TRP A 225 22.17 0.34 1.47
N GLU A 226 22.01 1.38 2.28
CA GLU A 226 22.64 2.68 2.08
C GLU A 226 24.17 2.61 2.23
N LYS A 227 24.68 1.75 3.11
CA LYS A 227 26.14 1.47 3.21
C LYS A 227 26.71 0.94 1.90
N LEU A 228 25.94 0.16 1.14
CA LEU A 228 26.38 -0.46 -0.12
C LEU A 228 26.19 0.45 -1.33
N ASN A 229 25.12 1.24 -1.36
CA ASN A 229 24.68 1.97 -2.56
C ASN A 229 24.80 3.49 -2.45
N GLY A 230 25.22 4.00 -1.29
CA GLY A 230 25.26 5.43 -0.98
C GLY A 230 23.93 5.97 -0.43
N SER A 231 24.01 7.08 0.28
CA SER A 231 22.88 7.70 0.99
C SER A 231 21.80 8.29 0.07
N ASP A 232 22.07 8.43 -1.22
CA ASP A 232 21.11 8.86 -2.24
C ASP A 232 20.32 7.70 -2.87
N SER A 233 20.63 6.47 -2.47
CA SER A 233 19.91 5.24 -2.81
C SER A 233 19.24 4.69 -1.55
N THR A 234 17.95 4.45 -1.60
CA THR A 234 17.17 3.93 -0.46
C THR A 234 16.29 2.76 -0.90
N VAL A 235 15.88 1.95 0.06
CA VAL A 235 14.91 0.89 -0.20
C VAL A 235 13.54 1.51 -0.44
N VAL A 236 12.95 1.24 -1.60
CA VAL A 236 11.58 1.63 -1.94
C VAL A 236 10.69 0.43 -1.73
N THR A 237 10.03 0.37 -0.57
CA THR A 237 9.21 -0.79 -0.22
C THR A 237 7.88 -0.77 -0.97
N GLY A 238 7.16 0.34 -0.92
CA GLY A 238 5.82 0.45 -1.46
C GLY A 238 5.61 1.65 -2.38
N VAL A 239 4.75 1.46 -3.37
CA VAL A 239 4.37 2.50 -4.33
C VAL A 239 2.86 2.53 -4.53
N LEU A 240 2.34 3.72 -4.81
CA LEU A 240 0.99 3.91 -5.32
C LEU A 240 1.01 3.71 -6.83
N VAL A 241 0.09 2.91 -7.32
CA VAL A 241 -0.12 2.70 -8.75
C VAL A 241 -1.56 3.00 -9.14
N VAL A 242 -1.75 3.31 -10.41
CA VAL A 242 -3.06 3.55 -11.00
C VAL A 242 -3.23 2.70 -12.26
N ASN A 243 -4.45 2.20 -12.50
CA ASN A 243 -4.80 1.63 -13.80
C ASN A 243 -4.66 2.70 -14.89
N THR A 244 -3.96 2.37 -15.98
CA THR A 244 -3.60 3.33 -17.04
C THR A 244 -4.82 3.94 -17.73
N GLU A 245 -5.87 3.15 -17.98
CA GLU A 245 -7.09 3.65 -18.63
C GLU A 245 -7.91 4.51 -17.67
N PHE A 246 -7.99 4.11 -16.40
CA PHE A 246 -8.63 4.94 -15.37
C PHE A 246 -7.95 6.31 -15.27
N TYR A 247 -6.61 6.34 -15.21
CA TYR A 247 -5.84 7.58 -15.16
C TYR A 247 -6.09 8.50 -16.36
N LYS A 248 -6.14 7.94 -17.58
CA LYS A 248 -6.39 8.72 -18.80
C LYS A 248 -7.75 9.42 -18.76
N ASN A 249 -8.76 8.73 -18.24
CA ASN A 249 -10.14 9.18 -18.27
C ASN A 249 -10.55 10.00 -17.05
N ASN A 250 -9.80 9.92 -15.91
CA ASN A 250 -10.21 10.48 -14.63
C ASN A 250 -9.07 11.25 -13.95
N ARG A 251 -8.31 12.06 -14.69
CA ARG A 251 -7.13 12.77 -14.16
C ARG A 251 -7.43 13.59 -12.91
N GLN A 252 -8.52 14.38 -12.95
CA GLN A 252 -8.92 15.20 -11.82
C GLN A 252 -9.18 14.38 -10.56
N ALA A 253 -9.84 13.23 -10.71
CA ALA A 253 -10.12 12.34 -9.58
C ALA A 253 -8.83 11.74 -8.99
N VAL A 254 -7.84 11.43 -9.81
CA VAL A 254 -6.51 10.97 -9.35
C VAL A 254 -5.74 12.10 -8.68
N ASP A 255 -5.78 13.32 -9.20
CA ASP A 255 -5.15 14.50 -8.58
C ASP A 255 -5.77 14.81 -7.22
N ASP A 256 -7.08 14.68 -7.09
CA ASP A 256 -7.78 14.85 -5.82
C ASP A 256 -7.43 13.73 -4.84
N PHE A 257 -7.35 12.48 -5.28
CA PHE A 257 -6.84 11.37 -4.47
C PHE A 257 -5.43 11.66 -3.93
N LEU A 258 -4.50 12.10 -4.78
CA LEU A 258 -3.12 12.38 -4.36
C LEU A 258 -3.05 13.50 -3.30
N LYS A 259 -3.91 14.54 -3.43
CA LYS A 259 -3.99 15.62 -2.43
C LYS A 259 -4.53 15.11 -1.10
N GLU A 260 -5.60 14.31 -1.13
CA GLU A 260 -6.21 13.72 0.06
C GLU A 260 -5.28 12.69 0.70
N TYR A 261 -4.60 11.87 -0.10
CA TYR A 261 -3.60 10.93 0.40
C TYR A 261 -2.42 11.67 1.05
N LYS A 262 -1.93 12.76 0.45
CA LYS A 262 -0.89 13.61 1.07
C LYS A 262 -1.31 14.12 2.43
N SER A 263 -2.55 14.59 2.56
CA SER A 263 -3.09 15.04 3.84
C SER A 263 -3.19 13.90 4.85
N SER A 264 -3.59 12.70 4.40
CA SER A 264 -3.62 11.49 5.24
C SER A 264 -2.22 11.13 5.76
N VAL A 265 -1.20 11.13 4.89
CA VAL A 265 0.20 10.90 5.29
C VAL A 265 0.68 11.92 6.31
N GLN A 266 0.38 13.20 6.10
CA GLN A 266 0.73 14.26 7.05
C GLN A 266 0.06 14.05 8.42
N TYR A 267 -1.23 13.70 8.42
CA TYR A 267 -1.94 13.38 9.65
C TYR A 267 -1.31 12.19 10.38
N VAL A 268 -1.06 11.09 9.67
CA VAL A 268 -0.47 9.87 10.27
C VAL A 268 0.88 10.15 10.91
N ASN A 269 1.73 10.92 10.26
CA ASN A 269 3.07 11.23 10.77
C ASN A 269 3.08 12.28 11.89
N SER A 270 2.09 13.19 11.92
CA SER A 270 2.04 14.28 12.93
C SER A 270 1.12 13.97 14.12
N ASN A 271 0.17 13.05 13.97
CA ASN A 271 -0.80 12.65 15.01
C ASN A 271 -0.81 11.13 15.19
N VAL A 272 0.32 10.61 15.70
CA VAL A 272 0.53 9.17 15.85
C VAL A 272 -0.55 8.50 16.71
N ASP A 273 -1.01 9.15 17.77
CA ASP A 273 -2.05 8.60 18.66
C ASP A 273 -3.40 8.48 17.95
N GLY A 274 -3.82 9.53 17.25
CA GLY A 274 -5.07 9.51 16.47
C GLY A 274 -4.98 8.54 15.29
N ALA A 275 -3.85 8.51 14.59
CA ALA A 275 -3.63 7.56 13.50
C ALA A 275 -3.63 6.11 14.01
N ALA A 276 -3.01 5.82 15.14
CA ALA A 276 -3.01 4.49 15.74
C ALA A 276 -4.43 4.01 16.10
N GLN A 277 -5.29 4.91 16.56
CA GLN A 277 -6.70 4.59 16.82
C GLN A 277 -7.42 4.24 15.50
N LEU A 278 -7.27 5.04 14.44
CA LEU A 278 -7.85 4.73 13.13
C LEU A 278 -7.33 3.40 12.56
N VAL A 279 -6.05 3.08 12.76
CA VAL A 279 -5.47 1.79 12.37
C VAL A 279 -6.20 0.61 13.04
N GLU A 280 -6.59 0.75 14.31
CA GLU A 280 -7.38 -0.26 15.02
C GLU A 280 -8.85 -0.25 14.57
N ASP A 281 -9.44 0.90 14.37
CA ASP A 281 -10.85 1.05 13.96
C ASP A 281 -11.10 0.43 12.56
N PHE A 282 -10.08 0.43 11.69
CA PHE A 282 -10.11 -0.24 10.39
C PHE A 282 -9.55 -1.67 10.41
N ASP A 283 -9.36 -2.26 11.59
CA ASP A 283 -8.89 -3.65 11.78
C ASP A 283 -7.57 -3.96 11.05
N ILE A 284 -6.69 -2.96 10.95
CA ILE A 284 -5.37 -3.14 10.35
C ILE A 284 -4.40 -3.70 11.41
N PHE A 285 -4.22 -2.98 12.55
CA PHE A 285 -3.44 -3.42 13.71
C PHE A 285 -4.02 -2.83 15.00
N LYS A 286 -3.66 -3.43 16.14
CA LYS A 286 -3.98 -2.85 17.45
C LYS A 286 -3.32 -1.49 17.65
N ALA A 287 -4.03 -0.53 18.21
CA ALA A 287 -3.56 0.83 18.42
C ALA A 287 -2.21 0.88 19.16
N ALA A 288 -2.02 0.04 20.18
CA ALA A 288 -0.76 -0.03 20.92
C ALA A 288 0.45 -0.43 20.05
N VAL A 289 0.26 -1.34 19.09
CA VAL A 289 1.28 -1.74 18.10
C VAL A 289 1.49 -0.63 17.09
N ALA A 290 0.42 -0.09 16.53
CA ALA A 290 0.47 0.98 15.53
C ALA A 290 1.20 2.21 16.06
N LYS A 291 0.93 2.61 17.30
CA LYS A 291 1.62 3.73 17.97
C LYS A 291 3.14 3.54 18.03
N LYS A 292 3.62 2.32 18.26
CA LYS A 292 5.07 2.01 18.27
C LYS A 292 5.66 1.92 16.87
N ALA A 293 4.88 1.45 15.90
CA ALA A 293 5.34 1.17 14.55
C ALA A 293 5.32 2.39 13.63
N ILE A 294 4.31 3.25 13.70
CA ILE A 294 4.12 4.39 12.78
C ILE A 294 5.40 5.23 12.60
N PRO A 295 6.13 5.63 13.67
CA PRO A 295 7.36 6.40 13.52
C PRO A 295 8.47 5.69 12.73
N LYS A 296 8.38 4.37 12.57
CA LYS A 296 9.35 3.52 11.86
C LYS A 296 8.82 2.96 10.55
N CYS A 297 7.60 3.32 10.16
CA CYS A 297 6.96 2.85 8.93
C CYS A 297 7.40 3.63 7.69
N ASN A 298 8.16 4.72 7.84
CA ASN A 298 8.61 5.57 6.74
C ASN A 298 7.51 5.87 5.71
N ILE A 299 6.31 6.18 6.23
CA ILE A 299 5.13 6.50 5.43
C ILE A 299 5.32 7.88 4.80
N THR A 300 5.18 7.97 3.49
CA THR A 300 5.46 9.18 2.72
C THR A 300 4.53 9.33 1.51
N LEU A 301 4.69 10.43 0.80
CA LEU A 301 4.26 10.58 -0.59
C LEU A 301 5.33 11.36 -1.34
N ILE A 302 6.07 10.65 -2.18
CA ILE A 302 7.06 11.22 -3.09
C ILE A 302 6.56 11.01 -4.52
N THR A 303 6.46 12.08 -5.30
CA THR A 303 5.90 12.07 -6.67
C THR A 303 6.84 12.73 -7.66
N GLY A 304 6.52 12.66 -8.95
CA GLY A 304 7.26 13.34 -10.02
C GLY A 304 8.69 12.81 -10.18
N GLN A 305 9.63 13.71 -10.49
CA GLN A 305 11.01 13.34 -10.82
C GLN A 305 11.74 12.66 -9.65
N GLU A 306 11.54 13.15 -8.43
CA GLU A 306 12.17 12.53 -7.24
C GLU A 306 11.72 11.08 -7.05
N MET A 307 10.43 10.79 -7.27
CA MET A 307 9.92 9.41 -7.26
C MET A 307 10.62 8.57 -8.33
N GLN A 308 10.68 9.06 -9.58
CA GLN A 308 11.29 8.34 -10.69
C GLN A 308 12.75 8.00 -10.37
N ASP A 309 13.54 8.99 -9.94
CA ASP A 309 14.96 8.80 -9.63
C ASP A 309 15.21 7.75 -8.55
N LYS A 310 14.42 7.78 -7.47
CA LYS A 310 14.53 6.80 -6.36
C LYS A 310 14.11 5.41 -6.79
N VAL A 311 12.99 5.28 -7.51
CA VAL A 311 12.48 4.00 -8.01
C VAL A 311 13.46 3.39 -9.01
N GLU A 312 13.97 4.16 -9.96
CA GLU A 312 14.92 3.67 -10.97
C GLU A 312 16.22 3.17 -10.31
N LYS A 313 16.80 3.93 -9.38
CA LYS A 313 18.01 3.51 -8.65
C LYS A 313 17.77 2.20 -7.92
N TYR A 314 16.66 2.09 -7.20
CA TYR A 314 16.31 0.89 -6.45
C TYR A 314 16.06 -0.33 -7.35
N LEU A 315 15.19 -0.17 -8.36
CA LEU A 315 14.88 -1.26 -9.30
C LEU A 315 16.08 -1.69 -10.13
N LYS A 316 16.97 -0.76 -10.47
CA LYS A 316 18.19 -1.08 -11.22
C LYS A 316 19.10 -2.02 -10.43
N VAL A 317 19.31 -1.77 -9.15
CA VAL A 317 20.11 -2.67 -8.28
C VAL A 317 19.49 -4.06 -8.25
N LEU A 318 18.17 -4.16 -8.10
CA LEU A 318 17.47 -5.44 -8.11
C LEU A 318 17.54 -6.13 -9.47
N CYS A 319 17.37 -5.39 -10.56
CA CYS A 319 17.42 -5.91 -11.93
C CYS A 319 18.82 -6.42 -12.29
N ASP A 320 19.87 -5.69 -11.92
CA ASP A 320 21.25 -6.09 -12.15
C ASP A 320 21.60 -7.38 -11.39
N ALA A 321 21.06 -7.53 -10.17
CA ALA A 321 21.23 -8.74 -9.37
C ALA A 321 20.40 -9.92 -9.90
N ASN A 322 19.15 -9.66 -10.29
CA ASN A 322 18.23 -10.64 -10.84
C ASN A 322 17.13 -9.96 -11.69
N PRO A 323 17.20 -10.01 -13.03
CA PRO A 323 16.20 -9.39 -13.90
C PRO A 323 14.75 -9.84 -13.61
N ASN A 324 14.55 -11.07 -13.13
CA ASN A 324 13.21 -11.55 -12.78
C ASN A 324 12.58 -10.77 -11.61
N ALA A 325 13.39 -10.11 -10.79
CA ALA A 325 12.91 -9.27 -9.69
C ALA A 325 12.00 -8.13 -10.17
N VAL A 326 12.18 -7.68 -11.41
CA VAL A 326 11.42 -6.58 -12.01
C VAL A 326 10.60 -7.02 -13.24
N GLY A 327 10.43 -8.33 -13.42
CA GLY A 327 9.65 -8.88 -14.54
C GLY A 327 10.43 -9.04 -15.84
N GLY A 328 11.75 -9.16 -15.77
CA GLY A 328 12.65 -9.50 -16.88
C GLY A 328 13.49 -8.34 -17.42
N GLN A 329 13.04 -7.10 -17.24
CA GLN A 329 13.75 -5.90 -17.68
C GLN A 329 13.32 -4.68 -16.86
N MET A 330 14.14 -3.63 -16.87
CA MET A 330 13.74 -2.34 -16.30
C MET A 330 12.48 -1.81 -17.00
N PRO A 331 11.50 -1.26 -16.27
CA PRO A 331 10.38 -0.56 -16.87
C PRO A 331 10.87 0.66 -17.67
N ASP A 332 10.16 0.98 -18.75
CA ASP A 332 10.40 2.19 -19.51
C ASP A 332 9.75 3.44 -18.88
N ASP A 333 9.94 4.61 -19.50
CA ASP A 333 9.37 5.89 -19.05
C ASP A 333 7.84 5.89 -18.93
N GLY A 334 7.14 5.01 -19.62
CA GLY A 334 5.69 4.86 -19.55
C GLY A 334 5.20 4.37 -18.18
N PHE A 335 6.09 3.79 -17.39
CA PHE A 335 5.80 3.31 -16.04
C PHE A 335 5.49 4.45 -15.06
N TYR A 336 6.04 5.63 -15.28
CA TYR A 336 5.93 6.76 -14.36
C TYR A 336 4.85 7.75 -14.80
N VAL A 337 4.04 8.23 -13.87
CA VAL A 337 3.22 9.42 -14.05
C VAL A 337 4.08 10.63 -13.75
N LYS A 338 4.17 11.52 -14.76
CA LYS A 338 4.95 12.77 -14.70
C LYS A 338 4.05 13.93 -14.34
#